data_a4d9ef105c7357cb28cf4f076d346d3a
#
_entry.id   a4d9ef105c7357cb28cf4f076d346d3a
#
_cell.length_a   1.000
_cell.length_b   1.000
_cell.length_c   1.000
_cell.angle_alpha   90.00
_cell.angle_beta   90.00
_cell.angle_gamma   90.00
#
_symmetry.space_group_name_H-M   'P 1'
#
loop_
_entity.id
_entity.type
_entity.pdbx_description
1 polymer ?
#
loop_
_entity_poly.entity_id
_entity_poly.type
_entity_poly.pdbx_seq_one_letter_code
_entity_poly.pdbx_strand_id
1 'polypeptide(L)'
;INLQKALDLDVQHISAYNLTIEPGTTLHHLVKTGKSKPLNDEAGAEQFEVLINTLEYNNFQHYEISSFGKKGYFSKHNSSYWKRKFYLGIGPSAHSFNGNTRQWNIANNAKYIKVINAGEVPFELEKLSKNDRYNEYILLGLRTIWGCEFDYVKSEFGEEWLLNLKEQLFNYSDQMNVDEQSFSL
;
A
#
# COMPACT_ATOMS: atom_id res chain seq x y z
N ILE A 1 12.65 2.58 22.50
CA ILE A 1 13.06 4.01 22.70
C ILE A 1 12.41 4.92 21.64
N ASN A 2 12.51 4.61 20.35
CA ASN A 2 11.99 5.49 19.29
C ASN A 2 10.45 5.59 19.32
N LEU A 3 9.77 4.48 19.56
CA LEU A 3 8.32 4.43 19.62
C LEU A 3 7.76 5.27 20.79
N GLN A 4 8.39 5.17 21.97
CA GLN A 4 8.00 6.00 23.11
C GLN A 4 8.16 7.50 22.80
N LYS A 5 9.26 7.90 22.17
CA LYS A 5 9.46 9.30 21.76
C LYS A 5 8.39 9.77 20.77
N ALA A 6 7.93 8.91 19.86
CA ALA A 6 6.84 9.25 18.94
C ALA A 6 5.52 9.42 19.67
N LEU A 7 5.23 8.58 20.67
CA LEU A 7 4.04 8.70 21.53
C LEU A 7 4.07 9.95 22.40
N ASP A 8 5.24 10.33 22.93
CA ASP A 8 5.43 11.54 23.75
C ASP A 8 5.15 12.84 22.98
N LEU A 9 5.13 12.81 21.63
CA LEU A 9 4.76 13.94 20.79
C LEU A 9 3.24 14.15 20.66
N ASP A 10 2.43 13.28 21.27
CA ASP A 10 0.95 13.28 21.21
C ASP A 10 0.38 13.42 19.79
N VAL A 11 1.01 12.75 18.82
CA VAL A 11 0.54 12.72 17.44
C VAL A 11 -0.72 11.85 17.30
N GLN A 12 -1.53 12.13 16.29
CA GLN A 12 -2.77 11.39 16.02
C GLN A 12 -2.60 10.28 14.98
N HIS A 13 -1.48 10.28 14.27
CA HIS A 13 -1.18 9.33 13.20
C HIS A 13 0.32 9.04 13.14
N ILE A 14 0.66 7.78 12.94
CA ILE A 14 2.05 7.30 12.78
C ILE A 14 2.11 6.42 11.54
N SER A 15 3.07 6.70 10.67
CA SER A 15 3.47 5.77 9.61
C SER A 15 4.85 5.19 9.97
N ALA A 16 4.97 3.86 9.93
CA ALA A 16 6.17 3.14 10.28
C ALA A 16 6.50 2.12 9.19
N TYR A 17 7.73 2.16 8.70
CA TYR A 17 8.19 1.31 7.61
C TYR A 17 9.39 0.51 8.05
N ASN A 18 9.46 -0.75 7.64
CA ASN A 18 10.72 -1.49 7.67
C ASN A 18 11.69 -0.88 6.67
N LEU A 19 12.96 -0.76 7.09
CA LEU A 19 14.00 -0.26 6.19
C LEU A 19 14.24 -1.27 5.07
N THR A 20 14.07 -0.84 3.83
CA THR A 20 14.40 -1.61 2.63
C THR A 20 15.75 -1.17 2.07
N ILE A 21 16.56 -2.14 1.66
CA ILE A 21 17.87 -1.85 1.04
C ILE A 21 17.70 -1.81 -0.47
N GLU A 22 17.45 -0.62 -1.00
CA GLU A 22 17.24 -0.42 -2.43
C GLU A 22 18.56 -0.52 -3.22
N PRO A 23 18.57 -1.29 -4.34
CA PRO A 23 19.72 -1.36 -5.24
C PRO A 23 20.22 0.02 -5.70
N GLY A 24 21.54 0.21 -5.78
CA GLY A 24 22.14 1.47 -6.21
C GLY A 24 22.27 2.53 -5.11
N THR A 25 21.76 2.30 -3.90
CA THR A 25 21.91 3.23 -2.77
C THR A 25 23.25 3.05 -2.05
N THR A 26 23.64 4.07 -1.28
CA THR A 26 24.84 3.99 -0.42
C THR A 26 24.73 2.86 0.58
N LEU A 27 23.55 2.65 1.18
CA LEU A 27 23.30 1.55 2.12
C LEU A 27 23.50 0.18 1.45
N HIS A 28 22.98 -0.01 0.24
CA HIS A 28 23.21 -1.22 -0.54
C HIS A 28 24.70 -1.49 -0.76
N HIS A 29 25.47 -0.45 -1.12
CA HIS A 29 26.93 -0.58 -1.28
C HIS A 29 27.63 -0.95 0.04
N LEU A 30 27.26 -0.33 1.16
CA LEU A 30 27.82 -0.63 2.48
C LEU A 30 27.55 -2.07 2.92
N VAL A 31 26.34 -2.55 2.71
CA VAL A 31 25.98 -3.95 3.01
C VAL A 31 26.73 -4.91 2.10
N LYS A 32 26.75 -4.66 0.79
CA LYS A 32 27.46 -5.49 -0.20
C LYS A 32 28.99 -5.58 0.10
N THR A 33 29.57 -4.53 0.65
CA THR A 33 31.01 -4.47 0.99
C THR A 33 31.32 -4.91 2.42
N GLY A 34 30.31 -5.39 3.18
CA GLY A 34 30.50 -5.84 4.57
C GLY A 34 30.72 -4.72 5.59
N LYS A 35 30.59 -3.45 5.19
CA LYS A 35 30.73 -2.28 6.07
C LYS A 35 29.48 -1.99 6.90
N SER A 36 28.34 -2.58 6.53
CA SER A 36 27.10 -2.57 7.30
C SER A 36 26.52 -3.99 7.34
N LYS A 37 25.83 -4.33 8.43
CA LYS A 37 25.15 -5.61 8.53
C LYS A 37 23.93 -5.61 7.59
N PRO A 38 23.60 -6.76 6.95
CA PRO A 38 22.32 -6.91 6.27
C PRO A 38 21.16 -6.77 7.25
N LEU A 39 19.98 -6.45 6.77
CA LEU A 39 18.77 -6.51 7.56
C LEU A 39 18.48 -7.98 7.90
N ASN A 40 17.93 -8.20 9.09
CA ASN A 40 17.45 -9.50 9.54
C ASN A 40 15.93 -9.48 9.49
N ASP A 41 15.33 -10.31 8.65
CA ASP A 41 13.89 -10.38 8.45
C ASP A 41 13.16 -10.81 9.73
N GLU A 42 13.73 -11.72 10.52
CA GLU A 42 13.18 -12.16 11.80
C GLU A 42 13.12 -10.97 12.78
N ALA A 43 14.22 -10.23 12.93
CA ALA A 43 14.24 -9.04 13.78
C ALA A 43 13.28 -7.94 13.25
N GLY A 44 13.09 -7.85 11.93
CA GLY A 44 12.08 -6.98 11.31
C GLY A 44 10.66 -7.35 11.72
N ALA A 45 10.33 -8.63 11.69
CA ALA A 45 9.03 -9.16 12.11
C ALA A 45 8.78 -8.92 13.61
N GLU A 46 9.75 -9.22 14.47
CA GLU A 46 9.66 -8.97 15.92
C GLU A 46 9.44 -7.48 16.22
N GLN A 47 10.17 -6.59 15.52
CA GLN A 47 10.01 -5.13 15.68
C GLN A 47 8.62 -4.68 15.25
N PHE A 48 8.08 -5.27 14.20
CA PHE A 48 6.75 -4.94 13.70
C PHE A 48 5.66 -5.41 14.65
N GLU A 49 5.79 -6.58 15.26
CA GLU A 49 4.89 -7.08 16.29
C GLU A 49 4.89 -6.18 17.54
N VAL A 50 6.07 -5.77 18.01
CA VAL A 50 6.21 -4.80 19.11
C VAL A 50 5.56 -3.46 18.74
N LEU A 51 5.71 -3.00 17.50
CA LEU A 51 5.10 -1.77 17.01
C LEU A 51 3.57 -1.86 17.07
N ILE A 52 2.97 -2.92 16.51
CA ILE A 52 1.52 -3.13 16.52
C ILE A 52 1.00 -3.12 17.96
N ASN A 53 1.52 -4.01 18.80
CA ASN A 53 1.06 -4.17 20.18
C ASN A 53 1.17 -2.87 20.99
N THR A 54 2.26 -2.13 20.80
CA THR A 54 2.47 -0.86 21.53
C THR A 54 1.50 0.22 21.05
N LEU A 55 1.29 0.35 19.75
CA LEU A 55 0.41 1.38 19.20
C LEU A 55 -1.06 1.08 19.49
N GLU A 56 -1.51 -0.16 19.41
CA GLU A 56 -2.85 -0.57 19.79
C GLU A 56 -3.14 -0.33 21.28
N TYR A 57 -2.18 -0.65 22.15
CA TYR A 57 -2.28 -0.33 23.59
C TYR A 57 -2.45 1.18 23.84
N ASN A 58 -1.91 2.03 22.96
CA ASN A 58 -2.02 3.48 23.01
C ASN A 58 -3.18 4.05 22.15
N ASN A 59 -4.19 3.23 21.85
CA ASN A 59 -5.41 3.59 21.11
C ASN A 59 -5.20 4.04 19.67
N PHE A 60 -4.12 3.60 19.03
CA PHE A 60 -3.97 3.66 17.59
C PHE A 60 -4.57 2.40 16.95
N GLN A 61 -5.22 2.55 15.84
CA GLN A 61 -5.72 1.44 15.03
C GLN A 61 -4.77 1.22 13.87
N HIS A 62 -4.29 -0.01 13.69
CA HIS A 62 -3.53 -0.43 12.52
C HIS A 62 -4.51 -0.59 11.36
N TYR A 63 -4.59 0.39 10.46
CA TYR A 63 -5.63 0.42 9.43
C TYR A 63 -5.15 0.04 8.03
N GLU A 64 -3.84 0.03 7.80
CA GLU A 64 -3.16 -0.51 6.61
C GLU A 64 -1.70 -0.86 6.97
N ILE A 65 -1.01 -1.57 6.08
CA ILE A 65 0.29 -2.22 6.35
C ILE A 65 1.27 -1.39 7.18
N SER A 66 1.36 -0.09 6.92
CA SER A 66 2.40 0.76 7.51
C SER A 66 1.84 1.92 8.32
N SER A 67 0.53 2.06 8.44
CA SER A 67 -0.08 3.23 9.05
C SER A 67 -1.01 2.92 10.20
N PHE A 68 -0.84 3.68 11.25
CA PHE A 68 -1.59 3.60 12.50
C PHE A 68 -2.22 4.97 12.79
N GLY A 69 -3.48 5.01 13.10
CA GLY A 69 -4.19 6.25 13.39
C GLY A 69 -5.17 6.12 14.55
N LYS A 70 -5.31 7.17 15.36
CA LYS A 70 -6.42 7.25 16.30
C LYS A 70 -7.74 7.35 15.53
N LYS A 71 -8.85 6.92 16.12
CA LYS A 71 -10.17 6.94 15.46
C LYS A 71 -10.49 8.34 14.90
N GLY A 72 -10.77 8.42 13.61
CA GLY A 72 -11.04 9.66 12.89
C GLY A 72 -9.81 10.37 12.30
N TYR A 73 -8.60 9.86 12.53
CA TYR A 73 -7.34 10.46 12.08
C TYR A 73 -6.58 9.61 11.05
N PHE A 74 -7.27 8.72 10.33
CA PHE A 74 -6.65 7.99 9.24
C PHE A 74 -6.27 8.93 8.11
N SER A 75 -5.09 8.72 7.53
CA SER A 75 -4.62 9.53 6.40
C SER A 75 -5.58 9.42 5.23
N LYS A 76 -6.26 10.52 4.89
CA LYS A 76 -7.16 10.58 3.74
C LYS A 76 -6.42 10.33 2.42
N HIS A 77 -5.19 10.82 2.33
CA HIS A 77 -4.33 10.64 1.17
C HIS A 77 -3.96 9.16 0.98
N ASN A 78 -3.37 8.50 1.99
CA ASN A 78 -3.00 7.09 1.91
C ASN A 78 -4.22 6.19 1.68
N SER A 79 -5.31 6.42 2.43
CA SER A 79 -6.56 5.68 2.26
C SER A 79 -7.14 5.80 0.85
N SER A 80 -6.89 6.90 0.14
CA SER A 80 -7.36 7.07 -1.24
C SER A 80 -6.71 6.09 -2.21
N TYR A 81 -5.44 5.78 -2.04
CA TYR A 81 -4.74 4.76 -2.84
C TYR A 81 -5.27 3.35 -2.52
N TRP A 82 -5.38 3.00 -1.25
CA TRP A 82 -5.90 1.71 -0.82
C TRP A 82 -7.34 1.46 -1.31
N LYS A 83 -8.17 2.52 -1.33
CA LYS A 83 -9.54 2.49 -1.85
C LYS A 83 -9.64 2.71 -3.36
N ARG A 84 -8.53 2.64 -4.08
CA ARG A 84 -8.45 2.77 -5.55
C ARG A 84 -9.15 4.02 -6.10
N LYS A 85 -9.11 5.13 -5.36
CA LYS A 85 -9.65 6.40 -5.85
C LYS A 85 -8.78 6.94 -6.99
N PHE A 86 -9.39 7.67 -7.91
CA PHE A 86 -8.68 8.32 -9.01
C PHE A 86 -7.74 9.40 -8.46
N TYR A 87 -6.57 9.50 -9.04
CA TYR A 87 -5.59 10.52 -8.69
C TYR A 87 -4.81 10.99 -9.91
N LEU A 88 -4.36 12.23 -9.87
CA LEU A 88 -3.52 12.87 -10.87
C LEU A 88 -2.15 13.16 -10.28
N GLY A 89 -1.11 12.61 -10.89
CA GLY A 89 0.28 12.87 -10.55
C GLY A 89 0.83 14.05 -11.31
N ILE A 90 1.42 14.99 -10.58
CA ILE A 90 2.05 16.21 -11.16
C ILE A 90 3.54 16.16 -10.83
N GLY A 91 4.37 16.36 -11.85
CA GLY A 91 5.82 16.35 -11.74
C GLY A 91 6.49 15.10 -12.33
N PRO A 92 7.83 15.09 -12.41
CA PRO A 92 8.60 13.92 -12.85
C PRO A 92 8.33 12.70 -11.96
N SER A 93 8.29 11.52 -12.55
CA SER A 93 7.99 10.24 -11.89
C SER A 93 6.59 10.13 -11.25
N ALA A 94 5.77 11.18 -11.28
CA ALA A 94 4.47 11.14 -10.64
C ALA A 94 3.50 10.21 -11.40
N HIS A 95 2.74 9.44 -10.64
CA HIS A 95 1.76 8.49 -11.17
C HIS A 95 0.35 9.07 -11.17
N SER A 96 -0.46 8.65 -12.14
CA SER A 96 -1.89 8.93 -12.21
C SER A 96 -2.67 7.63 -12.39
N PHE A 97 -3.90 7.60 -11.91
CA PHE A 97 -4.78 6.44 -12.02
C PHE A 97 -6.24 6.88 -12.22
N ASN A 98 -6.93 6.24 -13.17
CA ASN A 98 -8.33 6.54 -13.50
C ASN A 98 -9.26 5.30 -13.42
N GLY A 99 -8.81 4.25 -12.73
CA GLY A 99 -9.55 3.00 -12.59
C GLY A 99 -9.25 1.95 -13.66
N ASN A 100 -8.89 2.36 -14.88
CA ASN A 100 -8.65 1.48 -16.01
C ASN A 100 -7.23 1.58 -16.57
N THR A 101 -6.57 2.69 -16.32
CA THR A 101 -5.20 2.95 -16.77
C THR A 101 -4.36 3.51 -15.64
N ARG A 102 -3.10 3.18 -15.65
CA ARG A 102 -2.07 3.80 -14.84
C ARG A 102 -1.11 4.54 -15.77
N GLN A 103 -0.77 5.74 -15.41
CA GLN A 103 0.16 6.59 -16.14
C GLN A 103 1.27 7.01 -15.19
N TRP A 104 2.49 7.10 -15.68
CA TRP A 104 3.60 7.71 -14.92
C TRP A 104 4.40 8.64 -15.82
N ASN A 105 4.71 9.79 -15.27
CA ASN A 105 5.52 10.78 -15.95
C ASN A 105 6.99 10.35 -15.98
N ILE A 106 7.74 10.77 -16.99
CA ILE A 106 9.15 10.38 -17.11
C ILE A 106 9.97 10.77 -15.88
N ALA A 107 10.86 9.86 -15.43
CA ALA A 107 11.68 10.02 -14.24
C ALA A 107 12.97 10.84 -14.50
N ASN A 108 12.85 11.95 -15.27
CA ASN A 108 13.98 12.80 -15.59
C ASN A 108 13.56 14.27 -15.58
N ASN A 109 14.04 15.03 -14.62
CA ASN A 109 13.65 16.43 -14.41
C ASN A 109 13.91 17.31 -15.64
N ALA A 110 15.07 17.22 -16.26
CA ALA A 110 15.43 18.05 -17.39
C ALA A 110 14.55 17.75 -18.62
N LYS A 111 14.32 16.47 -18.91
CA LYS A 111 13.42 16.05 -19.99
C LYS A 111 11.98 16.47 -19.71
N TYR A 112 11.49 16.27 -18.47
CA TYR A 112 10.15 16.65 -18.07
C TYR A 112 9.91 18.14 -18.27
N ILE A 113 10.80 19.00 -17.77
CA ILE A 113 10.71 20.46 -17.92
C ILE A 113 10.72 20.85 -19.40
N LYS A 114 11.64 20.26 -20.20
CA LYS A 114 11.72 20.57 -21.64
C LYS A 114 10.41 20.27 -22.38
N VAL A 115 9.80 19.12 -22.12
CA VAL A 115 8.59 18.66 -22.82
C VAL A 115 7.36 19.45 -22.35
N ILE A 116 7.26 19.72 -21.04
CA ILE A 116 6.18 20.57 -20.50
C ILE A 116 6.24 22.00 -21.09
N ASN A 117 7.44 22.58 -21.21
CA ASN A 117 7.61 23.90 -21.83
C ASN A 117 7.26 23.93 -23.33
N ALA A 118 7.25 22.76 -23.98
CA ALA A 118 6.76 22.60 -25.36
C ALA A 118 5.23 22.39 -25.45
N GLY A 119 4.53 22.39 -24.32
CA GLY A 119 3.07 22.18 -24.25
C GLY A 119 2.63 20.72 -24.25
N GLU A 120 3.56 19.78 -24.05
CA GLU A 120 3.29 18.33 -24.03
C GLU A 120 3.52 17.76 -22.64
N VAL A 121 2.87 16.61 -22.33
CA VAL A 121 3.08 15.86 -21.09
C VAL A 121 3.83 14.57 -21.41
N PRO A 122 5.07 14.40 -20.93
CA PRO A 122 5.85 13.19 -21.20
C PRO A 122 5.49 12.08 -20.20
N PHE A 123 4.77 11.06 -20.65
CA PHE A 123 4.34 9.95 -19.81
C PHE A 123 4.40 8.60 -20.53
N GLU A 124 4.40 7.55 -19.75
CA GLU A 124 4.09 6.19 -20.17
C GLU A 124 2.73 5.78 -19.64
N LEU A 125 2.03 4.91 -20.36
CA LEU A 125 0.66 4.48 -20.06
C LEU A 125 0.59 2.94 -20.01
N GLU A 126 0.04 2.42 -18.94
CA GLU A 126 -0.36 1.03 -18.79
C GLU A 126 -1.90 0.94 -18.84
N LYS A 127 -2.41 0.02 -19.64
CA LYS A 127 -3.83 -0.31 -19.67
C LYS A 127 -4.06 -1.57 -18.86
N LEU A 128 -4.80 -1.45 -17.78
CA LEU A 128 -5.07 -2.57 -16.88
C LEU A 128 -6.10 -3.54 -17.49
N SER A 129 -5.75 -4.81 -17.55
CA SER A 129 -6.69 -5.86 -17.89
C SER A 129 -7.72 -6.08 -16.77
N LYS A 130 -8.76 -6.86 -17.03
CA LYS A 130 -9.73 -7.26 -16.01
C LYS A 130 -9.05 -8.03 -14.88
N ASN A 131 -8.10 -8.92 -15.22
CA ASN A 131 -7.32 -9.68 -14.25
C ASN A 131 -6.47 -8.77 -13.36
N ASP A 132 -5.79 -7.77 -13.94
CA ASP A 132 -4.97 -6.83 -13.17
C ASP A 132 -5.82 -6.07 -12.16
N ARG A 133 -6.98 -5.54 -12.62
CA ARG A 133 -7.91 -4.80 -11.74
C ARG A 133 -8.47 -5.67 -10.62
N TYR A 134 -8.78 -6.93 -10.89
CA TYR A 134 -9.23 -7.88 -9.89
C TYR A 134 -8.14 -8.19 -8.87
N ASN A 135 -6.96 -8.58 -9.34
CA ASN A 135 -5.84 -8.91 -8.47
C ASN A 135 -5.43 -7.71 -7.60
N GLU A 136 -5.41 -6.50 -8.17
CA GLU A 136 -5.15 -5.29 -7.39
C GLU A 136 -6.23 -5.04 -6.33
N TYR A 137 -7.50 -5.24 -6.65
CA TYR A 137 -8.59 -5.07 -5.70
C TYR A 137 -8.43 -5.99 -4.48
N ILE A 138 -8.20 -7.28 -4.73
CA ILE A 138 -7.98 -8.26 -3.67
C ILE A 138 -6.71 -7.92 -2.86
N LEU A 139 -5.61 -7.68 -3.57
CA LEU A 139 -4.32 -7.39 -2.93
C LEU A 139 -4.38 -6.15 -2.03
N LEU A 140 -5.03 -5.08 -2.48
CA LEU A 140 -5.16 -3.84 -1.71
C LEU A 140 -6.15 -4.00 -0.55
N GLY A 141 -7.28 -4.67 -0.76
CA GLY A 141 -8.27 -4.92 0.29
C GLY A 141 -7.69 -5.72 1.45
N LEU A 142 -7.02 -6.83 1.16
CA LEU A 142 -6.39 -7.69 2.17
C LEU A 142 -5.25 -7.01 2.95
N ARG A 143 -4.80 -5.85 2.54
CA ARG A 143 -3.78 -5.06 3.24
C ARG A 143 -4.34 -3.95 4.11
N THR A 144 -5.65 -3.91 4.28
CA THR A 144 -6.35 -2.87 5.03
C THR A 144 -7.45 -3.46 5.90
N ILE A 145 -7.83 -2.73 6.92
CA ILE A 145 -8.97 -3.11 7.78
C ILE A 145 -10.32 -3.08 7.06
N TRP A 146 -10.39 -2.52 5.84
CA TRP A 146 -11.66 -2.45 5.09
C TRP A 146 -11.96 -3.74 4.35
N GLY A 147 -10.95 -4.57 4.08
CA GLY A 147 -11.15 -5.81 3.34
C GLY A 147 -11.65 -5.64 1.92
N CYS A 148 -12.33 -6.65 1.43
CA CYS A 148 -12.95 -6.71 0.09
C CYS A 148 -14.43 -7.06 0.21
N GLU A 149 -15.26 -6.41 -0.60
CA GLU A 149 -16.71 -6.61 -0.65
C GLU A 149 -17.10 -7.60 -1.76
N PHE A 150 -17.94 -8.57 -1.48
CA PHE A 150 -18.43 -9.56 -2.46
C PHE A 150 -19.28 -8.90 -3.54
N ASP A 151 -20.11 -7.95 -3.18
CA ASP A 151 -20.97 -7.24 -4.13
C ASP A 151 -20.14 -6.43 -5.14
N TYR A 152 -19.01 -5.85 -4.71
CA TYR A 152 -18.10 -5.20 -5.64
C TYR A 152 -17.46 -6.20 -6.61
N VAL A 153 -17.02 -7.36 -6.13
CA VAL A 153 -16.46 -8.41 -6.99
C VAL A 153 -17.50 -8.87 -8.02
N LYS A 154 -18.73 -9.10 -7.57
CA LYS A 154 -19.84 -9.52 -8.43
C LYS A 154 -20.17 -8.48 -9.51
N SER A 155 -20.29 -7.21 -9.12
CA SER A 155 -20.67 -6.13 -10.03
C SER A 155 -19.60 -5.78 -11.06
N GLU A 156 -18.33 -5.74 -10.66
CA GLU A 156 -17.22 -5.33 -11.52
C GLU A 156 -16.63 -6.49 -12.34
N PHE A 157 -16.64 -7.71 -11.78
CA PHE A 157 -15.96 -8.85 -12.38
C PHE A 157 -16.91 -9.98 -12.79
N GLY A 158 -18.12 -9.99 -12.26
CA GLY A 158 -19.16 -10.97 -12.58
C GLY A 158 -19.24 -12.16 -11.62
N GLU A 159 -20.31 -12.93 -11.75
CA GLU A 159 -20.66 -14.04 -10.85
C GLU A 159 -19.60 -15.15 -10.83
N GLU A 160 -19.03 -15.47 -11.99
CA GLU A 160 -18.00 -16.52 -12.11
C GLU A 160 -16.77 -16.20 -11.24
N TRP A 161 -16.35 -14.94 -11.24
CA TRP A 161 -15.23 -14.47 -10.41
C TRP A 161 -15.54 -14.52 -8.93
N LEU A 162 -16.78 -14.18 -8.55
CA LEU A 162 -17.22 -14.29 -7.16
C LEU A 162 -17.25 -15.75 -6.69
N LEU A 163 -17.76 -16.67 -7.50
CA LEU A 163 -17.81 -18.10 -7.16
C LEU A 163 -16.40 -18.67 -6.97
N ASN A 164 -15.51 -18.38 -7.91
CA ASN A 164 -14.10 -18.78 -7.79
C ASN A 164 -13.43 -18.20 -6.53
N LEU A 165 -13.66 -16.91 -6.25
CA LEU A 165 -13.14 -16.27 -5.03
C LEU A 165 -13.64 -16.99 -3.78
N LYS A 166 -14.92 -17.28 -3.66
CA LYS A 166 -15.48 -17.98 -2.49
C LYS A 166 -14.92 -19.38 -2.32
N GLU A 167 -14.67 -20.09 -3.41
CA GLU A 167 -13.98 -21.39 -3.37
C GLU A 167 -12.55 -21.27 -2.86
N GLN A 168 -11.81 -20.25 -3.32
CA GLN A 168 -10.45 -19.99 -2.84
C GLN A 168 -10.44 -19.60 -1.35
N LEU A 169 -11.33 -18.72 -0.91
CA LEU A 169 -11.44 -18.30 0.49
C LEU A 169 -11.73 -19.46 1.45
N PHE A 170 -12.46 -20.47 1.01
CA PHE A 170 -12.71 -21.67 1.81
C PHE A 170 -11.41 -22.38 2.21
N ASN A 171 -10.39 -22.37 1.34
CA ASN A 171 -9.08 -22.97 1.60
C ASN A 171 -8.23 -22.18 2.61
N TYR A 172 -8.62 -20.95 2.93
CA TYR A 172 -7.92 -20.04 3.86
C TYR A 172 -8.81 -19.58 5.01
N SER A 173 -9.88 -20.32 5.30
CA SER A 173 -10.90 -19.95 6.29
C SER A 173 -10.37 -19.79 7.72
N ASP A 174 -9.24 -20.39 8.03
CA ASP A 174 -8.53 -20.28 9.31
C ASP A 174 -7.65 -19.01 9.43
N GLN A 175 -7.42 -18.31 8.31
CA GLN A 175 -6.57 -17.13 8.22
C GLN A 175 -7.36 -15.87 7.85
N MET A 176 -8.63 -16.01 7.54
CA MET A 176 -9.46 -14.94 6.99
C MET A 176 -10.69 -14.70 7.84
N ASN A 177 -11.02 -13.43 8.05
CA ASN A 177 -12.31 -13.03 8.58
C ASN A 177 -13.29 -12.91 7.40
N VAL A 178 -14.28 -13.79 7.34
CA VAL A 178 -15.27 -13.83 6.26
C VAL A 178 -16.66 -13.69 6.85
N ASP A 179 -17.43 -12.70 6.39
CA ASP A 179 -18.85 -12.54 6.72
C ASP A 179 -19.73 -12.68 5.47
N GLU A 180 -21.00 -12.30 5.55
CA GLU A 180 -21.95 -12.41 4.42
C GLU A 180 -21.64 -11.41 3.29
N GLN A 181 -20.97 -10.31 3.58
CA GLN A 181 -20.78 -9.17 2.68
C GLN A 181 -19.33 -8.97 2.26
N SER A 182 -18.36 -9.38 3.11
CA SER A 182 -16.96 -9.02 2.96
C SER A 182 -16.00 -10.09 3.48
N PHE A 183 -14.72 -9.90 3.20
CA PHE A 183 -13.64 -10.66 3.78
C PHE A 183 -12.39 -9.78 4.00
N SER A 184 -11.61 -10.11 5.02
CA SER A 184 -10.34 -9.45 5.37
C SER A 184 -9.35 -10.44 6.00
N LEU A 185 -8.11 -10.04 6.16
CA LEU A 185 -7.13 -10.75 6.99
C LEU A 185 -7.37 -10.46 8.47
#